data_4f7d830b081f3f522dd8275893988082
#
_entry.id   4f7d830b081f3f522dd8275893988082
#
_cell.length_a   1.000
_cell.length_b   1.000
_cell.length_c   1.000
_cell.angle_alpha   90.00
_cell.angle_beta   90.00
_cell.angle_gamma   90.00
#
_symmetry.space_group_name_H-M   'P 1'
#
loop_
_entity.id
_entity.type
_entity.pdbx_description
1 polymer ?
#
loop_
_entity_poly.entity_id
_entity_poly.type
_entity_poly.pdbx_seq_one_letter_code
_entity_poly.pdbx_strand_id
1 'polypeptide(L)'
;MSAVPGVLAVAGDLVEDVVAHTSEPLRMGSDAAATITRQRGGSAANVAVFAAAVGAPTRFVGCVGPDAAGDGVVAELTAKGVDVRVQRRGSTGTIVVVVDDSGERTMLPDRAACALLGTVDDAWLAGVEILHLPLYGFDTGTTPDALRDMATRVRAAGGRVSIDISSTRLVDVHGPAWVDALVADLLPTWVSANADEVTALGLDGDDWLARHPFATVLARAGARATRVLRHGDPTVTVPVQPVEGARDTTGAGDAFAAGFLSATLRGEPVETAVVAGHALAARVICATGAELA
;
A
#
# COMPACT_ATOMS: atom_id res chain seq x y z
N MET A 1 -24.59 -20.00 13.47
CA MET A 1 -24.61 -18.74 12.72
C MET A 1 -23.21 -18.57 12.13
N SER A 2 -23.10 -18.58 10.82
CA SER A 2 -21.80 -18.28 10.16
C SER A 2 -21.45 -16.83 10.51
N ALA A 3 -20.29 -16.60 11.13
CA ALA A 3 -19.82 -15.25 11.40
C ALA A 3 -19.70 -14.51 10.05
N VAL A 4 -20.20 -13.28 10.00
CA VAL A 4 -19.96 -12.41 8.83
C VAL A 4 -18.44 -12.28 8.68
N PRO A 5 -17.88 -12.58 7.49
CA PRO A 5 -16.43 -12.46 7.31
C PRO A 5 -16.00 -11.03 7.63
N GLY A 6 -14.89 -10.87 8.36
CA GLY A 6 -14.30 -9.56 8.62
C GLY A 6 -13.91 -8.84 7.33
N VAL A 7 -13.88 -7.53 7.36
CA VAL A 7 -13.52 -6.68 6.22
C VAL A 7 -12.05 -6.24 6.34
N LEU A 8 -11.28 -6.39 5.26
CA LEU A 8 -10.01 -5.70 5.09
C LEU A 8 -10.31 -4.30 4.54
N ALA A 9 -10.14 -3.27 5.35
CA ALA A 9 -10.16 -1.90 4.87
C ALA A 9 -8.75 -1.44 4.51
N VAL A 10 -8.62 -0.78 3.36
CA VAL A 10 -7.37 -0.16 2.92
C VAL A 10 -7.65 1.33 2.72
N ALA A 11 -6.86 2.19 3.36
CA ALA A 11 -7.09 3.63 3.26
C ALA A 11 -5.83 4.38 2.79
N GLY A 12 -6.01 5.31 1.86
CA GLY A 12 -4.92 6.10 1.29
C GLY A 12 -5.19 6.55 -0.15
N ASP A 13 -4.15 6.50 -0.97
CA ASP A 13 -4.15 7.08 -2.31
C ASP A 13 -4.92 6.25 -3.33
N LEU A 14 -5.73 6.96 -4.11
CA LEU A 14 -6.35 6.52 -5.36
C LEU A 14 -6.15 7.65 -6.37
N VAL A 15 -5.32 7.40 -7.37
CA VAL A 15 -4.87 8.40 -8.36
C VAL A 15 -5.03 7.88 -9.78
N GLU A 16 -4.94 8.79 -10.75
CA GLU A 16 -4.76 8.43 -12.15
C GLU A 16 -3.26 8.45 -12.48
N ASP A 17 -2.71 7.34 -12.93
CA ASP A 17 -1.36 7.28 -13.50
C ASP A 17 -1.42 7.57 -14.99
N VAL A 18 -0.73 8.62 -15.43
CA VAL A 18 -0.53 8.98 -16.83
C VAL A 18 0.87 8.53 -17.24
N VAL A 19 0.95 7.39 -17.91
CA VAL A 19 2.23 6.79 -18.29
C VAL A 19 2.59 7.19 -19.71
N ALA A 20 3.70 7.91 -19.87
CA ALA A 20 4.25 8.34 -21.15
C ALA A 20 5.50 7.52 -21.46
N HIS A 21 5.38 6.61 -22.41
CA HIS A 21 6.53 5.89 -22.99
C HIS A 21 7.14 6.71 -24.10
N THR A 22 8.39 7.16 -23.93
CA THR A 22 9.12 7.91 -24.93
C THR A 22 10.09 6.99 -25.68
N SER A 23 10.17 7.17 -27.00
CA SER A 23 11.13 6.43 -27.86
C SER A 23 12.42 7.21 -28.11
N GLU A 24 12.53 8.40 -27.52
CA GLU A 24 13.70 9.28 -27.65
C GLU A 24 13.92 10.05 -26.34
N PRO A 25 15.14 10.50 -26.04
CA PRO A 25 15.45 11.28 -24.87
C PRO A 25 14.67 12.59 -24.82
N LEU A 26 14.13 12.94 -23.65
CA LEU A 26 13.48 14.23 -23.42
C LEU A 26 14.49 15.36 -23.58
N ARG A 27 14.11 16.41 -24.36
CA ARG A 27 14.92 17.60 -24.58
C ARG A 27 14.19 18.83 -24.08
N MET A 28 14.85 19.61 -23.27
CA MET A 28 14.29 20.88 -22.79
C MET A 28 13.95 21.81 -23.93
N GLY A 29 12.71 22.33 -23.95
CA GLY A 29 12.25 23.26 -24.98
C GLY A 29 11.93 22.64 -26.34
N SER A 30 11.76 21.31 -26.42
CA SER A 30 11.38 20.60 -27.64
C SER A 30 10.28 19.57 -27.35
N ASP A 31 9.62 19.10 -28.41
CA ASP A 31 8.67 18.00 -28.35
C ASP A 31 9.43 16.65 -28.36
N ALA A 32 8.82 15.65 -27.72
CA ALA A 32 9.24 14.27 -27.82
C ALA A 32 8.03 13.38 -28.16
N ALA A 33 8.23 12.45 -29.09
CA ALA A 33 7.18 11.48 -29.41
C ALA A 33 6.97 10.52 -28.26
N ALA A 34 5.70 10.30 -27.87
CA ALA A 34 5.35 9.40 -26.79
C ALA A 34 4.06 8.63 -27.07
N THR A 35 3.97 7.43 -26.51
CA THR A 35 2.71 6.71 -26.36
C THR A 35 2.22 6.94 -24.94
N ILE A 36 0.99 7.47 -24.80
CA ILE A 36 0.43 7.81 -23.49
C ILE A 36 -0.72 6.85 -23.16
N THR A 37 -0.65 6.24 -22.00
CA THR A 37 -1.70 5.41 -21.41
C THR A 37 -2.16 6.01 -20.08
N ARG A 38 -3.39 5.72 -19.70
CA ARG A 38 -3.97 6.12 -18.40
C ARG A 38 -4.44 4.87 -17.69
N GLN A 39 -4.14 4.79 -16.41
CA GLN A 39 -4.51 3.66 -15.57
C GLN A 39 -4.72 4.12 -14.14
N ARG A 40 -5.38 3.30 -13.35
CA ARG A 40 -5.49 3.53 -11.91
C ARG A 40 -4.12 3.34 -11.25
N GLY A 41 -3.78 4.24 -10.35
CA GLY A 41 -2.62 4.16 -9.48
C GLY A 41 -2.99 4.32 -8.00
N GLY A 42 -1.96 4.34 -7.18
CA GLY A 42 -2.04 4.48 -5.73
C GLY A 42 -1.83 3.16 -4.98
N SER A 43 -0.87 3.13 -4.05
CA SER A 43 -0.52 1.93 -3.28
C SER A 43 -1.73 1.35 -2.54
N ALA A 44 -2.52 2.18 -1.84
CA ALA A 44 -3.72 1.72 -1.15
C ALA A 44 -4.74 1.08 -2.12
N ALA A 45 -4.94 1.69 -3.29
CA ALA A 45 -5.84 1.15 -4.31
C ALA A 45 -5.33 -0.18 -4.90
N ASN A 46 -4.01 -0.32 -5.09
CA ASN A 46 -3.40 -1.59 -5.53
C ASN A 46 -3.65 -2.70 -4.52
N VAL A 47 -3.36 -2.46 -3.22
CA VAL A 47 -3.62 -3.44 -2.15
C VAL A 47 -5.08 -3.86 -2.16
N ALA A 48 -6.03 -2.91 -2.30
CA ALA A 48 -7.44 -3.21 -2.30
C ALA A 48 -7.85 -4.10 -3.50
N VAL A 49 -7.39 -3.80 -4.70
CA VAL A 49 -7.66 -4.62 -5.89
C VAL A 49 -7.07 -6.01 -5.77
N PHE A 50 -5.82 -6.12 -5.32
CA PHE A 50 -5.17 -7.42 -5.18
C PHE A 50 -5.83 -8.28 -4.09
N ALA A 51 -6.26 -7.68 -2.97
CA ALA A 51 -6.98 -8.40 -1.92
C ALA A 51 -8.37 -8.89 -2.40
N ALA A 52 -9.12 -8.04 -3.10
CA ALA A 52 -10.39 -8.44 -3.70
C ALA A 52 -10.21 -9.57 -4.72
N ALA A 53 -9.16 -9.53 -5.54
CA ALA A 53 -8.87 -10.56 -6.55
C ALA A 53 -8.56 -11.94 -5.94
N VAL A 54 -8.11 -12.02 -4.69
CA VAL A 54 -7.94 -13.30 -3.95
C VAL A 54 -9.13 -13.62 -3.04
N GLY A 55 -10.26 -12.92 -3.23
CA GLY A 55 -11.54 -13.20 -2.58
C GLY A 55 -11.69 -12.65 -1.16
N ALA A 56 -10.83 -11.75 -0.71
CA ALA A 56 -11.01 -11.09 0.58
C ALA A 56 -12.12 -10.03 0.50
N PRO A 57 -13.06 -9.96 1.47
CA PRO A 57 -13.99 -8.84 1.59
C PRO A 57 -13.21 -7.55 1.81
N THR A 58 -13.15 -6.69 0.79
CA THR A 58 -12.23 -5.55 0.76
C THR A 58 -12.99 -4.24 0.61
N ARG A 59 -12.65 -3.26 1.44
CA ARG A 59 -13.12 -1.89 1.38
C ARG A 59 -11.96 -0.95 1.13
N PHE A 60 -12.10 -0.04 0.17
CA PHE A 60 -11.21 1.07 -0.02
C PHE A 60 -11.80 2.34 0.58
N VAL A 61 -10.96 3.12 1.30
CA VAL A 61 -11.33 4.44 1.85
C VAL A 61 -10.33 5.49 1.38
N GLY A 62 -10.82 6.58 0.79
CA GLY A 62 -9.95 7.64 0.30
C GLY A 62 -10.68 8.92 -0.09
N CYS A 63 -9.99 9.78 -0.83
CA CYS A 63 -10.56 10.99 -1.39
C CYS A 63 -10.11 11.17 -2.84
N VAL A 64 -11.06 11.53 -3.72
CA VAL A 64 -10.83 11.84 -5.15
C VAL A 64 -11.55 13.12 -5.52
N GLY A 65 -11.23 13.71 -6.65
CA GLY A 65 -11.95 14.86 -7.18
C GLY A 65 -13.38 14.55 -7.65
N PRO A 66 -14.27 15.54 -7.69
CA PRO A 66 -15.55 15.46 -8.38
C PRO A 66 -15.36 15.71 -9.89
N ASP A 67 -14.48 14.93 -10.52
CA ASP A 67 -14.05 15.05 -11.91
C ASP A 67 -14.06 13.69 -12.63
N ALA A 68 -13.87 13.69 -13.96
CA ALA A 68 -13.94 12.48 -14.78
C ALA A 68 -12.86 11.46 -14.43
N ALA A 69 -11.66 11.92 -14.02
CA ALA A 69 -10.58 11.03 -13.56
C ALA A 69 -11.00 10.30 -12.28
N GLY A 70 -11.56 11.04 -11.29
CA GLY A 70 -12.07 10.45 -10.06
C GLY A 70 -13.22 9.47 -10.27
N ASP A 71 -14.12 9.77 -11.22
CA ASP A 71 -15.18 8.83 -11.57
C ASP A 71 -14.62 7.56 -12.22
N GLY A 72 -13.63 7.70 -13.11
CA GLY A 72 -12.97 6.60 -13.79
C GLY A 72 -12.27 5.65 -12.83
N VAL A 73 -11.41 6.16 -11.94
CA VAL A 73 -10.66 5.32 -11.00
C VAL A 73 -11.57 4.65 -9.95
N VAL A 74 -12.65 5.31 -9.52
CA VAL A 74 -13.66 4.72 -8.63
C VAL A 74 -14.43 3.60 -9.32
N ALA A 75 -14.85 3.82 -10.58
CA ALA A 75 -15.55 2.80 -11.36
C ALA A 75 -14.67 1.56 -11.59
N GLU A 76 -13.37 1.75 -11.84
CA GLU A 76 -12.42 0.64 -12.00
C GLU A 76 -12.28 -0.19 -10.72
N LEU A 77 -12.08 0.44 -9.55
CA LEU A 77 -12.03 -0.26 -8.27
C LEU A 77 -13.31 -1.05 -8.01
N THR A 78 -14.46 -0.43 -8.27
CA THR A 78 -15.77 -1.06 -8.07
C THR A 78 -15.94 -2.27 -8.99
N ALA A 79 -15.51 -2.17 -10.25
CA ALA A 79 -15.55 -3.28 -11.20
C ALA A 79 -14.63 -4.45 -10.80
N LYS A 80 -13.58 -4.20 -10.03
CA LYS A 80 -12.70 -5.22 -9.44
C LYS A 80 -13.26 -5.83 -8.14
N GLY A 81 -14.47 -5.47 -7.72
CA GLY A 81 -15.17 -6.05 -6.56
C GLY A 81 -14.83 -5.40 -5.22
N VAL A 82 -14.21 -4.22 -5.23
CA VAL A 82 -13.90 -3.45 -4.01
C VAL A 82 -15.12 -2.64 -3.57
N ASP A 83 -15.45 -2.65 -2.26
CA ASP A 83 -16.41 -1.72 -1.65
C ASP A 83 -15.76 -0.34 -1.51
N VAL A 84 -16.04 0.57 -2.45
CA VAL A 84 -15.36 1.87 -2.54
C VAL A 84 -16.11 2.94 -1.75
N ARG A 85 -15.39 3.56 -0.80
CA ARG A 85 -15.86 4.66 0.05
C ARG A 85 -14.95 5.87 -0.14
N VAL A 86 -15.39 6.86 -0.88
CA VAL A 86 -14.58 8.06 -1.17
C VAL A 86 -15.30 9.34 -0.85
N GLN A 87 -14.56 10.28 -0.29
CA GLN A 87 -14.96 11.68 -0.27
C GLN A 87 -14.61 12.32 -1.62
N ARG A 88 -15.35 13.36 -2.00
CA ARG A 88 -15.14 14.09 -3.25
C ARG A 88 -14.72 15.53 -2.94
N ARG A 89 -13.42 15.85 -3.14
CA ARG A 89 -12.85 17.17 -2.85
C ARG A 89 -11.70 17.47 -3.78
N GLY A 90 -11.49 18.74 -4.11
CA GLY A 90 -10.38 19.19 -4.95
C GLY A 90 -10.40 18.59 -6.34
N SER A 91 -9.24 18.28 -6.91
CA SER A 91 -9.03 17.51 -8.14
C SER A 91 -8.48 16.12 -7.82
N THR A 92 -8.76 15.14 -8.68
CA THR A 92 -8.20 13.80 -8.52
C THR A 92 -6.67 13.82 -8.63
N GLY A 93 -5.99 13.12 -7.72
CA GLY A 93 -4.54 12.99 -7.77
C GLY A 93 -4.07 12.36 -9.08
N THR A 94 -2.97 12.85 -9.61
CA THR A 94 -2.40 12.36 -10.87
C THR A 94 -0.90 12.13 -10.71
N ILE A 95 -0.41 10.99 -11.17
CA ILE A 95 1.03 10.74 -11.27
C ILE A 95 1.40 10.66 -12.74
N VAL A 96 2.25 11.57 -13.21
CA VAL A 96 2.84 11.44 -14.55
C VAL A 96 4.08 10.56 -14.42
N VAL A 97 4.08 9.44 -15.14
CA VAL A 97 5.19 8.49 -15.20
C VAL A 97 5.81 8.58 -16.57
N VAL A 98 7.03 9.07 -16.65
CA VAL A 98 7.81 9.05 -17.89
C VAL A 98 8.67 7.80 -17.87
N VAL A 99 8.52 6.98 -18.92
CA VAL A 99 9.31 5.76 -19.12
C VAL A 99 10.15 5.95 -20.37
N ASP A 100 11.45 5.87 -20.25
CA ASP A 100 12.37 5.98 -21.38
C ASP A 100 12.56 4.63 -22.12
N ASP A 101 13.35 4.63 -23.17
CA ASP A 101 13.65 3.46 -24.01
C ASP A 101 14.46 2.37 -23.28
N SER A 102 15.13 2.71 -22.15
CA SER A 102 15.79 1.76 -21.28
C SER A 102 14.85 1.10 -20.26
N GLY A 103 13.62 1.63 -20.13
CA GLY A 103 12.63 1.23 -19.12
C GLY A 103 12.78 1.95 -17.77
N GLU A 104 13.69 2.93 -17.67
CA GLU A 104 13.84 3.77 -16.49
C GLU A 104 12.62 4.67 -16.33
N ARG A 105 12.21 4.87 -15.06
CA ARG A 105 10.97 5.60 -14.72
C ARG A 105 11.27 6.85 -13.93
N THR A 106 10.71 7.97 -14.39
CA THR A 106 10.63 9.21 -13.61
C THR A 106 9.17 9.48 -13.26
N MET A 107 8.88 9.64 -11.96
CA MET A 107 7.53 9.90 -11.47
C MET A 107 7.39 11.33 -11.00
N LEU A 108 6.31 11.98 -11.42
CA LEU A 108 5.92 13.33 -11.02
C LEU A 108 4.57 13.26 -10.32
N PRO A 109 4.53 13.04 -8.99
CA PRO A 109 3.30 12.87 -8.26
C PRO A 109 2.66 14.22 -7.90
N ASP A 110 1.40 14.42 -8.25
CA ASP A 110 0.49 15.37 -7.64
C ASP A 110 -0.61 14.62 -6.91
N ARG A 111 -0.56 14.60 -5.58
CA ARG A 111 -1.50 13.83 -4.76
C ARG A 111 -2.86 14.50 -4.59
N ALA A 112 -2.96 15.81 -4.77
CA ALA A 112 -4.20 16.60 -4.81
C ALA A 112 -5.26 16.10 -3.78
N ALA A 113 -6.40 15.57 -4.26
CA ALA A 113 -7.48 15.08 -3.40
C ALA A 113 -7.05 14.01 -2.39
N CYS A 114 -6.01 13.20 -2.67
CA CYS A 114 -5.52 12.20 -1.74
C CYS A 114 -5.03 12.80 -0.41
N ALA A 115 -4.65 14.08 -0.39
CA ALA A 115 -4.27 14.82 0.80
C ALA A 115 -5.47 15.44 1.56
N LEU A 116 -6.70 15.31 1.05
CA LEU A 116 -7.89 16.04 1.53
C LEU A 116 -8.94 15.14 2.22
N LEU A 117 -8.62 13.88 2.51
CA LEU A 117 -9.53 13.02 3.28
C LEU A 117 -9.76 13.65 4.66
N GLY A 118 -11.02 13.83 5.01
CA GLY A 118 -11.44 14.26 6.34
C GLY A 118 -12.02 13.10 7.13
N THR A 119 -12.58 13.39 8.31
CA THR A 119 -13.26 12.39 9.16
C THR A 119 -14.27 11.59 8.34
N VAL A 120 -14.26 10.28 8.53
CA VAL A 120 -15.16 9.34 7.84
C VAL A 120 -16.31 8.91 8.74
N ASP A 121 -17.44 8.53 8.13
CA ASP A 121 -18.59 8.01 8.88
C ASP A 121 -18.28 6.66 9.53
N ASP A 122 -18.94 6.37 10.68
CA ASP A 122 -18.81 5.08 11.36
C ASP A 122 -19.19 3.90 10.46
N ALA A 123 -20.17 4.09 9.58
CA ALA A 123 -20.59 3.07 8.63
C ALA A 123 -19.47 2.64 7.67
N TRP A 124 -18.47 3.50 7.42
CA TRP A 124 -17.31 3.16 6.59
C TRP A 124 -16.32 2.22 7.30
N LEU A 125 -16.37 2.18 8.64
CA LEU A 125 -15.54 1.32 9.47
C LEU A 125 -16.29 0.08 10.00
N ALA A 126 -17.59 -0.03 9.72
CA ALA A 126 -18.38 -1.16 10.18
C ALA A 126 -17.84 -2.50 9.64
N GLY A 127 -17.60 -3.46 10.55
CA GLY A 127 -17.10 -4.79 10.21
C GLY A 127 -15.60 -4.85 9.82
N VAL A 128 -14.87 -3.73 9.92
CA VAL A 128 -13.43 -3.70 9.64
C VAL A 128 -12.68 -4.48 10.72
N GLU A 129 -12.04 -5.57 10.31
CA GLU A 129 -11.19 -6.39 11.18
C GLU A 129 -9.71 -6.03 11.03
N ILE A 130 -9.29 -5.63 9.82
CA ILE A 130 -7.95 -5.15 9.54
C ILE A 130 -8.04 -3.84 8.77
N LEU A 131 -7.33 -2.81 9.24
CA LEU A 131 -7.12 -1.54 8.54
C LEU A 131 -5.67 -1.48 8.07
N HIS A 132 -5.44 -1.39 6.77
CA HIS A 132 -4.12 -1.23 6.16
C HIS A 132 -3.89 0.19 5.69
N LEU A 133 -2.73 0.76 6.04
CA LEU A 133 -2.37 2.16 5.83
C LEU A 133 -0.96 2.24 5.22
N PRO A 134 -0.82 2.42 3.90
CA PRO A 134 0.46 2.80 3.29
C PRO A 134 0.92 4.17 3.80
N LEU A 135 2.22 4.30 4.05
CA LEU A 135 2.81 5.52 4.65
C LEU A 135 2.56 6.78 3.83
N TYR A 136 2.38 6.65 2.51
CA TYR A 136 2.03 7.78 1.64
C TYR A 136 0.83 8.60 2.14
N GLY A 137 -0.15 7.97 2.79
CA GLY A 137 -1.32 8.65 3.36
C GLY A 137 -0.99 9.65 4.47
N PHE A 138 0.20 9.59 5.06
CA PHE A 138 0.61 10.44 6.18
C PHE A 138 1.50 11.63 5.79
N ASP A 139 1.75 11.86 4.50
CA ASP A 139 2.69 12.89 4.03
C ASP A 139 2.18 14.30 4.33
N THR A 140 0.98 14.69 3.82
CA THR A 140 0.50 16.07 3.90
C THR A 140 -1.03 16.16 3.99
N GLY A 141 -1.53 17.36 4.30
CA GLY A 141 -2.95 17.74 4.26
C GLY A 141 -3.74 17.26 5.50
N THR A 142 -5.03 16.99 5.30
CA THR A 142 -5.94 16.52 6.37
C THR A 142 -6.01 15.00 6.47
N THR A 143 -5.53 14.29 5.47
CA THR A 143 -5.55 12.81 5.40
C THR A 143 -4.82 12.16 6.57
N PRO A 144 -3.64 12.63 7.04
CA PRO A 144 -2.97 12.05 8.20
C PRO A 144 -3.85 11.96 9.45
N ASP A 145 -4.61 13.01 9.75
CA ASP A 145 -5.49 13.05 10.93
C ASP A 145 -6.69 12.11 10.77
N ALA A 146 -7.26 12.04 9.56
CA ALA A 146 -8.33 11.12 9.23
C ALA A 146 -7.88 9.65 9.39
N LEU A 147 -6.67 9.30 8.95
CA LEU A 147 -6.12 7.95 9.08
C LEU A 147 -5.83 7.58 10.54
N ARG A 148 -5.34 8.52 11.36
CA ARG A 148 -5.15 8.31 12.80
C ARG A 148 -6.48 8.07 13.52
N ASP A 149 -7.50 8.88 13.20
CA ASP A 149 -8.86 8.69 13.72
C ASP A 149 -9.42 7.30 13.35
N MET A 150 -9.30 6.91 12.08
CA MET A 150 -9.72 5.58 11.61
C MET A 150 -8.99 4.46 12.37
N ALA A 151 -7.66 4.54 12.52
CA ALA A 151 -6.86 3.55 13.23
C ALA A 151 -7.31 3.43 14.70
N THR A 152 -7.55 4.56 15.37
CA THR A 152 -8.03 4.61 16.75
C THR A 152 -9.38 3.94 16.88
N ARG A 153 -10.34 4.25 16.00
CA ARG A 153 -11.70 3.69 16.04
C ARG A 153 -11.73 2.20 15.70
N VAL A 154 -10.97 1.77 14.72
CA VAL A 154 -10.84 0.33 14.36
C VAL A 154 -10.25 -0.46 15.52
N ARG A 155 -9.20 0.04 16.18
CA ARG A 155 -8.61 -0.62 17.35
C ARG A 155 -9.57 -0.65 18.54
N ALA A 156 -10.29 0.44 18.79
CA ALA A 156 -11.31 0.49 19.85
C ALA A 156 -12.44 -0.52 19.63
N ALA A 157 -12.73 -0.87 18.36
CA ALA A 157 -13.69 -1.91 18.00
C ALA A 157 -13.08 -3.34 18.02
N GLY A 158 -11.80 -3.51 18.41
CA GLY A 158 -11.10 -4.80 18.45
C GLY A 158 -10.44 -5.21 17.13
N GLY A 159 -10.43 -4.34 16.13
CA GLY A 159 -9.71 -4.55 14.88
C GLY A 159 -8.21 -4.30 15.01
N ARG A 160 -7.48 -4.62 13.97
CA ARG A 160 -6.01 -4.56 13.89
C ARG A 160 -5.57 -3.55 12.84
N VAL A 161 -4.42 -2.92 13.04
CA VAL A 161 -3.83 -1.97 12.10
C VAL A 161 -2.57 -2.57 11.48
N SER A 162 -2.40 -2.37 10.19
CA SER A 162 -1.19 -2.69 9.42
C SER A 162 -0.70 -1.44 8.72
N ILE A 163 0.60 -1.20 8.74
CA ILE A 163 1.23 -0.14 7.94
C ILE A 163 2.26 -0.75 6.98
N ASP A 164 2.42 -0.13 5.82
CA ASP A 164 3.55 -0.37 4.92
C ASP A 164 4.37 0.92 4.83
N ILE A 165 5.69 0.83 4.98
CA ILE A 165 6.58 2.01 4.95
C ILE A 165 6.61 2.63 3.54
N SER A 166 6.43 1.82 2.52
CA SER A 166 6.15 2.22 1.13
C SER A 166 7.23 3.03 0.42
N SER A 167 8.05 3.83 1.11
CA SER A 167 9.03 4.69 0.44
C SER A 167 10.10 5.24 1.39
N THR A 168 11.37 5.02 1.03
CA THR A 168 12.51 5.67 1.69
C THR A 168 12.47 7.19 1.52
N ARG A 169 11.90 7.72 0.41
CA ARG A 169 11.76 9.17 0.20
C ARG A 169 10.97 9.85 1.32
N LEU A 170 9.91 9.23 1.84
CA LEU A 170 9.17 9.81 2.98
C LEU A 170 10.02 9.80 4.26
N VAL A 171 10.83 8.75 4.43
CA VAL A 171 11.79 8.69 5.54
C VAL A 171 12.85 9.78 5.40
N ASP A 172 13.34 10.04 4.19
CA ASP A 172 14.33 11.11 3.92
C ASP A 172 13.75 12.52 4.19
N VAL A 173 12.47 12.74 3.81
CA VAL A 173 11.81 14.05 3.97
C VAL A 173 11.45 14.34 5.42
N HIS A 174 10.87 13.37 6.13
CA HIS A 174 10.32 13.58 7.47
C HIS A 174 11.27 13.12 8.60
N GLY A 175 12.24 12.29 8.27
CA GLY A 175 13.20 11.69 9.20
C GLY A 175 12.70 10.40 9.89
N PRO A 176 13.62 9.53 10.33
CA PRO A 176 13.26 8.26 10.99
C PRO A 176 12.44 8.45 12.27
N ALA A 177 12.71 9.53 13.04
CA ALA A 177 11.98 9.83 14.27
C ALA A 177 10.48 10.11 14.04
N TRP A 178 10.11 10.67 12.87
CA TRP A 178 8.73 10.88 12.51
C TRP A 178 8.00 9.55 12.28
N VAL A 179 8.64 8.58 11.59
CA VAL A 179 8.09 7.23 11.42
C VAL A 179 7.96 6.52 12.77
N ASP A 180 8.96 6.62 13.63
CA ASP A 180 8.95 6.04 14.98
C ASP A 180 7.77 6.57 15.81
N ALA A 181 7.56 7.89 15.80
CA ALA A 181 6.42 8.53 16.46
C ALA A 181 5.07 8.09 15.87
N LEU A 182 4.99 7.96 14.53
CA LEU A 182 3.78 7.50 13.86
C LEU A 182 3.44 6.04 14.22
N VAL A 183 4.43 5.14 14.27
CA VAL A 183 4.25 3.76 14.72
C VAL A 183 3.78 3.71 16.17
N ALA A 184 4.35 4.54 17.04
CA ALA A 184 3.95 4.63 18.44
C ALA A 184 2.50 5.15 18.62
N ASP A 185 2.03 6.03 17.74
CA ASP A 185 0.67 6.58 17.75
C ASP A 185 -0.36 5.58 17.20
N LEU A 186 -0.06 4.99 16.04
CA LEU A 186 -0.97 4.05 15.36
C LEU A 186 -1.06 2.68 16.04
N LEU A 187 -0.04 2.27 16.80
CA LEU A 187 0.10 0.96 17.43
C LEU A 187 -0.23 -0.20 16.46
N PRO A 188 0.43 -0.28 15.31
CA PRO A 188 0.11 -1.29 14.30
C PRO A 188 0.50 -2.70 14.78
N THR A 189 -0.33 -3.68 14.44
CA THR A 189 0.01 -5.11 14.62
C THR A 189 1.13 -5.53 13.68
N TRP A 190 1.16 -4.96 12.46
CA TRP A 190 2.16 -5.28 11.44
C TRP A 190 2.75 -4.01 10.84
N VAL A 191 4.08 -4.02 10.71
CA VAL A 191 4.88 -3.03 9.98
C VAL A 191 5.58 -3.76 8.84
N SER A 192 5.19 -3.49 7.60
CA SER A 192 5.80 -4.07 6.42
C SER A 192 6.81 -3.09 5.82
N ALA A 193 8.00 -3.57 5.50
CA ALA A 193 9.07 -2.75 4.94
C ALA A 193 9.97 -3.57 4.00
N ASN A 194 10.50 -2.94 2.97
CA ASN A 194 11.54 -3.53 2.13
C ASN A 194 12.94 -3.39 2.77
N ALA A 195 13.97 -3.97 2.16
CA ALA A 195 15.32 -3.99 2.73
C ALA A 195 15.92 -2.59 2.95
N ASP A 196 15.66 -1.66 2.04
CA ASP A 196 16.18 -0.29 2.12
C ASP A 196 15.46 0.49 3.23
N GLU A 197 14.15 0.31 3.35
CA GLU A 197 13.32 0.90 4.40
C GLU A 197 13.68 0.33 5.78
N VAL A 198 13.91 -0.99 5.89
CA VAL A 198 14.39 -1.64 7.12
C VAL A 198 15.72 -1.03 7.56
N THR A 199 16.65 -0.83 6.61
CA THR A 199 17.96 -0.23 6.91
C THR A 199 17.84 1.23 7.31
N ALA A 200 17.06 2.01 6.57
CA ALA A 200 16.89 3.46 6.84
C ALA A 200 16.27 3.73 8.21
N LEU A 201 15.42 2.84 8.70
CA LEU A 201 14.69 2.98 9.97
C LEU A 201 15.24 2.12 11.11
N GLY A 202 16.19 1.20 10.84
CA GLY A 202 16.70 0.26 11.82
C GLY A 202 15.64 -0.68 12.40
N LEU A 203 14.65 -1.10 11.60
CA LEU A 203 13.47 -1.87 12.05
C LEU A 203 13.84 -3.27 12.55
N ASP A 204 15.01 -3.78 12.23
CA ASP A 204 15.51 -5.10 12.64
C ASP A 204 16.45 -5.03 13.86
N GLY A 205 16.64 -3.84 14.40
CA GLY A 205 17.43 -3.64 15.62
C GLY A 205 16.64 -3.91 16.90
N ASP A 206 17.30 -4.53 17.89
CA ASP A 206 16.69 -4.85 19.20
C ASP A 206 16.12 -3.60 19.88
N ASP A 207 16.75 -2.45 19.74
CA ASP A 207 16.29 -1.18 20.32
C ASP A 207 14.97 -0.72 19.71
N TRP A 208 14.78 -0.87 18.40
CA TRP A 208 13.53 -0.52 17.73
C TRP A 208 12.41 -1.47 18.16
N LEU A 209 12.67 -2.77 18.15
CA LEU A 209 11.70 -3.79 18.55
C LEU A 209 11.31 -3.64 20.03
N ALA A 210 12.26 -3.27 20.90
CA ALA A 210 11.98 -3.01 22.32
C ALA A 210 11.10 -1.77 22.54
N ARG A 211 11.22 -0.72 21.71
CA ARG A 211 10.33 0.44 21.77
C ARG A 211 8.92 0.14 21.23
N HIS A 212 8.77 -0.84 20.34
CA HIS A 212 7.50 -1.20 19.70
C HIS A 212 7.14 -2.67 19.91
N PRO A 213 7.03 -3.17 21.17
CA PRO A 213 6.84 -4.59 21.46
C PRO A 213 5.49 -5.15 20.99
N PHE A 214 4.55 -4.28 20.60
CA PHE A 214 3.25 -4.63 20.02
C PHE A 214 3.31 -4.94 18.53
N ALA A 215 4.38 -4.54 17.84
CA ALA A 215 4.48 -4.63 16.39
C ALA A 215 5.22 -5.92 15.95
N THR A 216 4.73 -6.53 14.89
CA THR A 216 5.45 -7.53 14.11
C THR A 216 6.01 -6.87 12.85
N VAL A 217 7.33 -6.87 12.66
CA VAL A 217 7.97 -6.36 11.46
C VAL A 217 8.05 -7.46 10.41
N LEU A 218 7.58 -7.17 9.20
CA LEU A 218 7.70 -8.00 8.01
C LEU A 218 8.80 -7.40 7.13
N ALA A 219 10.05 -7.79 7.40
CA ALA A 219 11.24 -7.28 6.71
C ALA A 219 11.43 -8.05 5.37
N ARG A 220 10.87 -7.49 4.30
CA ARG A 220 10.92 -8.03 2.94
C ARG A 220 12.27 -7.74 2.28
N ALA A 221 12.79 -8.66 1.47
CA ALA A 221 14.06 -8.48 0.79
C ALA A 221 14.04 -8.94 -0.68
N GLY A 222 12.98 -8.64 -1.40
CA GLY A 222 12.80 -9.00 -2.82
C GLY A 222 12.81 -10.51 -3.03
N ALA A 223 13.72 -11.02 -3.86
CA ALA A 223 13.86 -12.46 -4.14
C ALA A 223 14.48 -13.27 -2.98
N ARG A 224 14.95 -12.59 -1.94
CA ARG A 224 15.44 -13.24 -0.71
C ARG A 224 14.28 -13.52 0.24
N ALA A 225 14.57 -14.16 1.38
CA ALA A 225 13.56 -14.45 2.39
C ALA A 225 12.97 -13.18 3.02
N THR A 226 11.71 -13.27 3.47
CA THR A 226 11.12 -12.31 4.41
C THR A 226 11.43 -12.74 5.83
N ARG A 227 11.95 -11.82 6.66
CA ARG A 227 12.13 -12.04 8.08
C ARG A 227 10.93 -11.49 8.84
N VAL A 228 10.39 -12.28 9.75
CA VAL A 228 9.34 -11.88 10.71
C VAL A 228 10.03 -11.62 12.04
N LEU A 229 9.96 -10.39 12.51
CA LEU A 229 10.68 -9.92 13.69
C LEU A 229 9.69 -9.44 14.73
N ARG A 230 9.91 -9.83 15.99
CA ARG A 230 9.15 -9.40 17.17
C ARG A 230 10.09 -9.21 18.34
N HIS A 231 9.74 -8.30 19.22
CA HIS A 231 10.49 -8.13 20.45
C HIS A 231 10.47 -9.40 21.30
N GLY A 232 11.64 -9.88 21.70
CA GLY A 232 11.80 -11.05 22.57
C GLY A 232 11.59 -12.41 21.92
N ASP A 233 11.16 -12.47 20.66
CA ASP A 233 10.98 -13.73 19.93
C ASP A 233 12.16 -14.03 18.99
N PRO A 234 12.45 -15.30 18.71
CA PRO A 234 13.39 -15.66 17.64
C PRO A 234 12.90 -15.17 16.27
N THR A 235 13.84 -14.66 15.47
CA THR A 235 13.53 -14.31 14.07
C THR A 235 13.07 -15.51 13.27
N VAL A 236 11.89 -15.42 12.68
CA VAL A 236 11.40 -16.40 11.73
C VAL A 236 11.76 -15.97 10.31
N THR A 237 12.35 -16.86 9.53
CA THR A 237 12.75 -16.60 8.15
C THR A 237 11.90 -17.43 7.19
N VAL A 238 11.11 -16.75 6.34
CA VAL A 238 10.24 -17.39 5.35
C VAL A 238 10.87 -17.23 3.96
N PRO A 239 11.30 -18.32 3.30
CA PRO A 239 11.95 -18.26 2.00
C PRO A 239 10.96 -17.83 0.90
N VAL A 240 11.48 -17.10 -0.09
CA VAL A 240 10.77 -16.77 -1.33
C VAL A 240 11.05 -17.86 -2.36
N GLN A 241 10.01 -18.33 -3.05
CA GLN A 241 10.19 -19.25 -4.18
C GLN A 241 10.72 -18.45 -5.39
N PRO A 242 11.69 -18.98 -6.12
CA PRO A 242 12.18 -18.36 -7.36
C PRO A 242 11.02 -18.15 -8.35
N VAL A 243 11.02 -16.99 -9.01
CA VAL A 243 10.02 -16.63 -10.02
C VAL A 243 10.73 -16.49 -11.36
N GLU A 244 10.34 -17.30 -12.34
CA GLU A 244 10.78 -17.16 -13.72
C GLU A 244 9.90 -16.14 -14.45
N GLY A 245 10.49 -15.35 -15.33
CA GLY A 245 9.75 -14.40 -16.17
C GLY A 245 9.32 -13.11 -15.46
N ALA A 246 9.98 -12.73 -14.37
CA ALA A 246 9.77 -11.42 -13.75
C ALA A 246 10.05 -10.31 -14.77
N ARG A 247 9.10 -9.38 -14.92
CA ARG A 247 9.13 -8.29 -15.90
C ARG A 247 9.15 -6.92 -15.24
N ASP A 248 8.36 -6.74 -14.20
CA ASP A 248 8.16 -5.45 -13.56
C ASP A 248 7.86 -5.66 -12.07
N THR A 249 8.59 -4.98 -11.21
CA THR A 249 8.42 -5.09 -9.75
C THR A 249 7.42 -4.07 -9.17
N THR A 250 6.78 -3.27 -10.03
CA THR A 250 5.77 -2.29 -9.61
C THR A 250 4.59 -3.00 -8.97
N GLY A 251 4.18 -2.54 -7.79
CA GLY A 251 3.08 -3.14 -7.04
C GLY A 251 3.41 -4.46 -6.32
N ALA A 252 4.65 -4.99 -6.40
CA ALA A 252 5.02 -6.22 -5.70
C ALA A 252 4.84 -6.11 -4.18
N GLY A 253 5.16 -4.95 -3.59
CA GLY A 253 4.92 -4.66 -2.18
C GLY A 253 3.44 -4.64 -1.82
N ASP A 254 2.63 -3.98 -2.66
CA ASP A 254 1.17 -3.92 -2.50
C ASP A 254 0.55 -5.32 -2.61
N ALA A 255 1.00 -6.13 -3.57
CA ALA A 255 0.56 -7.51 -3.74
C ALA A 255 0.95 -8.39 -2.55
N PHE A 256 2.18 -8.24 -2.03
CA PHE A 256 2.58 -8.92 -0.81
C PHE A 256 1.67 -8.55 0.36
N ALA A 257 1.42 -7.26 0.58
CA ALA A 257 0.53 -6.79 1.65
C ALA A 257 -0.88 -7.36 1.49
N ALA A 258 -1.43 -7.33 0.27
CA ALA A 258 -2.76 -7.89 -0.02
C ALA A 258 -2.84 -9.39 0.27
N GLY A 259 -1.87 -10.18 -0.19
CA GLY A 259 -1.82 -11.63 0.06
C GLY A 259 -1.68 -11.96 1.54
N PHE A 260 -0.75 -11.30 2.23
CA PHE A 260 -0.52 -11.44 3.66
C PHE A 260 -1.76 -11.10 4.49
N LEU A 261 -2.36 -9.93 4.26
CA LEU A 261 -3.51 -9.47 5.03
C LEU A 261 -4.78 -10.30 4.74
N SER A 262 -4.95 -10.76 3.50
CA SER A 262 -6.06 -11.66 3.14
C SER A 262 -5.96 -13.01 3.83
N ALA A 263 -4.76 -13.60 3.91
CA ALA A 263 -4.52 -14.84 4.64
C ALA A 263 -4.70 -14.65 6.16
N THR A 264 -4.21 -13.53 6.69
CA THR A 264 -4.39 -13.15 8.10
C THR A 264 -5.86 -12.94 8.45
N LEU A 265 -6.67 -12.37 7.56
CA LEU A 265 -8.10 -12.19 7.74
C LEU A 265 -8.84 -13.55 7.83
N ARG A 266 -8.32 -14.59 7.16
CA ARG A 266 -8.81 -15.97 7.30
C ARG A 266 -8.32 -16.69 8.57
N GLY A 267 -7.53 -16.03 9.42
CA GLY A 267 -6.98 -16.61 10.65
C GLY A 267 -5.74 -17.50 10.44
N GLU A 268 -5.07 -17.37 9.29
CA GLU A 268 -3.87 -18.16 9.00
C GLU A 268 -2.68 -17.70 9.87
N PRO A 269 -1.78 -18.63 10.26
CA PRO A 269 -0.52 -18.29 10.94
C PRO A 269 0.32 -17.29 10.13
N VAL A 270 1.14 -16.49 10.81
CA VAL A 270 1.93 -15.41 10.18
C VAL A 270 2.83 -15.95 9.07
N GLU A 271 3.48 -17.09 9.28
CA GLU A 271 4.37 -17.70 8.28
C GLU A 271 3.59 -18.10 7.02
N THR A 272 2.41 -18.69 7.18
CA THR A 272 1.52 -19.05 6.07
C THR A 272 1.03 -17.78 5.34
N ALA A 273 0.69 -16.74 6.09
CA ALA A 273 0.28 -15.47 5.52
C ALA A 273 1.42 -14.79 4.72
N VAL A 274 2.69 -14.90 5.20
CA VAL A 274 3.86 -14.41 4.44
C VAL A 274 4.01 -15.19 3.13
N VAL A 275 3.83 -16.51 3.14
CA VAL A 275 3.86 -17.34 1.91
C VAL A 275 2.76 -16.90 0.93
N ALA A 276 1.54 -16.61 1.41
CA ALA A 276 0.46 -16.09 0.59
C ALA A 276 0.81 -14.71 -0.02
N GLY A 277 1.48 -13.84 0.76
CA GLY A 277 2.04 -12.58 0.27
C GLY A 277 3.05 -12.77 -0.85
N HIS A 278 4.02 -13.69 -0.67
CA HIS A 278 5.00 -14.05 -1.71
C HIS A 278 4.32 -14.57 -2.99
N ALA A 279 3.34 -15.46 -2.84
CA ALA A 279 2.65 -16.05 -3.99
C ALA A 279 1.90 -14.98 -4.82
N LEU A 280 1.28 -14.00 -4.16
CA LEU A 280 0.57 -12.93 -4.86
C LEU A 280 1.54 -11.94 -5.51
N ALA A 281 2.62 -11.56 -4.81
CA ALA A 281 3.69 -10.74 -5.38
C ALA A 281 4.33 -11.40 -6.61
N ALA A 282 4.56 -12.72 -6.57
CA ALA A 282 5.11 -13.49 -7.69
C ALA A 282 4.24 -13.37 -8.97
N ARG A 283 2.91 -13.36 -8.82
CA ARG A 283 1.98 -13.18 -9.95
C ARG A 283 2.06 -11.75 -10.52
N VAL A 284 2.14 -10.75 -9.67
CA VAL A 284 2.19 -9.34 -10.10
C VAL A 284 3.48 -9.04 -10.85
N ILE A 285 4.63 -9.51 -10.40
CA ILE A 285 5.91 -9.22 -11.08
C ILE A 285 6.05 -9.90 -12.46
N CYS A 286 5.19 -10.84 -12.81
CA CYS A 286 5.13 -11.44 -14.14
C CYS A 286 4.28 -10.62 -15.15
N ALA A 287 3.51 -9.64 -14.67
CA ALA A 287 2.76 -8.69 -15.48
C ALA A 287 3.56 -7.39 -15.70
N THR A 288 3.00 -6.47 -16.47
CA THR A 288 3.53 -5.10 -16.62
C THR A 288 2.61 -4.15 -15.86
N GLY A 289 3.17 -3.28 -15.04
CA GLY A 289 2.42 -2.42 -14.13
C GLY A 289 1.89 -3.19 -12.90
N ALA A 290 1.11 -2.51 -12.05
CA ALA A 290 0.50 -3.12 -10.87
C ALA A 290 -0.77 -3.91 -11.23
N GLU A 291 -0.60 -4.98 -12.01
CA GLU A 291 -1.66 -5.85 -12.51
C GLU A 291 -1.39 -7.31 -12.11
N LEU A 292 -2.44 -8.14 -12.15
CA LEU A 292 -2.33 -9.60 -11.95
C LEU A 292 -2.20 -10.31 -13.30
N ALA A 293 -1.15 -11.14 -13.42
CA ALA A 293 -0.97 -12.03 -14.56
C ALA A 293 -1.97 -13.24 -14.47
#